data_aa3bbc39dee4f04726e2bb31505bad9a
#
_entry.id   aa3bbc39dee4f04726e2bb31505bad9a
#
_cell.length_a   1.000
_cell.length_b   1.000
_cell.length_c   1.000
_cell.angle_alpha   90.00
_cell.angle_beta   90.00
_cell.angle_gamma   90.00
#
_symmetry.space_group_name_H-M   'P 1'
#
loop_
_entity.id
_entity.type
_entity.pdbx_description
1 polymer ?
#
loop_
_entity_poly.entity_id
_entity_poly.type
_entity_poly.pdbx_seq_one_letter_code
_entity_poly.pdbx_strand_id
1 'polypeptide(L)'
;MKLALKNKLFAFISLSRIFNTLGASIYNIVFVVLASSMPQPKFAVGIANFIVLVPTFFTIFVGMKADKTVNKARWLIHLGYLQAFLFILVAFLTKSTSYLAFATVCFLNIFSDIMSDYRSGLQMPILQKNIAEKDLMEAYSFTQLLSYLGSFAGQALGVWLLNISQQNFAIVALINALCFLLSSSTLYLVRKKLTHDAVIVKTEKTPFKTQMKSLYTNVQMIFEHEKVGNFILVLLQVLLLNALGGSIMALYNLYLLDHPFWGLDLSQSILVIQSCLVIGIIATSAFPNDYFAKLPLTKLMVWGSLFIFILGLCNLLQAPALLGIIALSFLMYISGKINPKLNSMLLSKLPADVLAQTSNFLTMIFTFSIPLGSMIFTSLALWNMEIAWMVFSIIGGICLLLSVKNR
;
A
#
# COMPACT_ATOMS: atom_id res chain seq x y z
N MET A 1 3.19 9.98 20.56
CA MET A 1 1.98 10.74 21.04
C MET A 1 2.31 12.05 21.72
N LYS A 2 3.37 12.13 22.53
CA LYS A 2 3.75 13.39 23.22
C LYS A 2 4.08 14.53 22.26
N LEU A 3 4.65 14.23 21.09
CA LEU A 3 5.02 15.22 20.08
C LEU A 3 3.82 15.96 19.50
N ALA A 4 2.72 15.25 19.17
CA ALA A 4 1.51 15.88 18.65
C ALA A 4 0.83 16.83 19.66
N LEU A 5 1.01 16.58 20.97
CA LEU A 5 0.50 17.45 22.02
C LEU A 5 1.40 18.69 22.22
N LYS A 6 2.69 18.56 21.96
CA LYS A 6 3.69 19.65 22.16
C LYS A 6 3.85 20.55 20.94
N ASN A 7 3.76 19.98 19.74
CA ASN A 7 3.96 20.71 18.49
C ASN A 7 2.62 20.89 17.75
N LYS A 8 2.05 22.10 17.84
CA LYS A 8 0.76 22.45 17.20
C LYS A 8 0.79 22.21 15.68
N LEU A 9 1.90 22.52 14.99
CA LEU A 9 2.00 22.30 13.55
C LEU A 9 1.91 20.81 13.22
N PHE A 10 2.65 19.98 13.96
CA PHE A 10 2.61 18.53 13.78
C PHE A 10 1.21 17.95 14.08
N ALA A 11 0.52 18.50 15.10
CA ALA A 11 -0.88 18.12 15.39
C ALA A 11 -1.82 18.40 14.21
N PHE A 12 -1.73 19.58 13.57
CA PHE A 12 -2.53 19.92 12.39
C PHE A 12 -2.20 19.06 11.18
N ILE A 13 -0.91 18.77 10.93
CA ILE A 13 -0.48 17.87 9.86
C ILE A 13 -1.02 16.46 10.11
N SER A 14 -0.94 15.96 11.34
CA SER A 14 -1.45 14.66 11.75
C SER A 14 -2.97 14.57 11.59
N LEU A 15 -3.71 15.59 12.00
CA LEU A 15 -5.17 15.68 11.85
C LEU A 15 -5.57 15.69 10.36
N SER A 16 -4.90 16.49 9.55
CA SER A 16 -5.10 16.51 8.09
C SER A 16 -4.86 15.11 7.48
N ARG A 17 -3.84 14.42 7.95
CA ARG A 17 -3.52 13.06 7.48
C ARG A 17 -4.61 12.06 7.87
N ILE A 18 -5.14 12.13 9.08
CA ILE A 18 -6.27 11.29 9.51
C ILE A 18 -7.46 11.47 8.56
N PHE A 19 -7.90 12.70 8.32
CA PHE A 19 -9.01 12.95 7.39
C PHE A 19 -8.71 12.44 5.97
N ASN A 20 -7.51 12.68 5.46
CA ASN A 20 -7.10 12.20 4.13
C ASN A 20 -7.13 10.68 4.04
N THR A 21 -6.58 9.99 5.04
CA THR A 21 -6.49 8.52 5.05
C THR A 21 -7.88 7.90 5.25
N LEU A 22 -8.69 8.46 6.15
CA LEU A 22 -10.08 8.01 6.35
C LEU A 22 -10.87 8.10 5.05
N GLY A 23 -10.87 9.28 4.39
CA GLY A 23 -11.60 9.47 3.14
C GLY A 23 -11.18 8.49 2.06
N ALA A 24 -9.87 8.41 1.76
CA ALA A 24 -9.36 7.50 0.75
C ALA A 24 -9.73 6.03 1.07
N SER A 25 -9.64 5.61 2.34
CA SER A 25 -9.90 4.23 2.73
C SER A 25 -11.39 3.88 2.76
N ILE A 26 -12.26 4.83 3.12
CA ILE A 26 -13.73 4.68 2.97
C ILE A 26 -14.04 4.35 1.51
N TYR A 27 -13.48 5.10 0.57
CA TYR A 27 -13.81 4.96 -0.83
C TYR A 27 -13.18 3.72 -1.49
N ASN A 28 -12.00 3.30 -1.08
CA ASN A 28 -11.32 2.14 -1.67
C ASN A 28 -12.15 0.85 -1.61
N ILE A 29 -12.76 0.54 -0.46
CA ILE A 29 -13.61 -0.64 -0.34
C ILE A 29 -14.93 -0.44 -1.11
N VAL A 30 -15.49 0.77 -1.03
CA VAL A 30 -16.74 1.14 -1.71
C VAL A 30 -16.59 1.08 -3.22
N PHE A 31 -15.42 1.42 -3.77
CA PHE A 31 -15.14 1.34 -5.20
C PHE A 31 -15.19 -0.10 -5.73
N VAL A 32 -14.69 -1.08 -4.97
CA VAL A 32 -14.80 -2.50 -5.33
C VAL A 32 -16.26 -2.97 -5.28
N VAL A 33 -17.03 -2.52 -4.28
CA VAL A 33 -18.46 -2.86 -4.16
C VAL A 33 -19.27 -2.17 -5.27
N LEU A 34 -18.94 -0.93 -5.64
CA LEU A 34 -19.51 -0.25 -6.82
C LEU A 34 -19.25 -1.06 -8.11
N ALA A 35 -18.02 -1.53 -8.29
CA ALA A 35 -17.68 -2.37 -9.44
C ALA A 35 -18.49 -3.68 -9.45
N SER A 36 -18.73 -4.30 -8.29
CA SER A 36 -19.53 -5.53 -8.18
C SER A 36 -21.01 -5.32 -8.48
N SER A 37 -21.51 -4.08 -8.40
CA SER A 37 -22.90 -3.74 -8.75
C SER A 37 -23.13 -3.50 -10.26
N MET A 38 -22.07 -3.54 -11.07
CA MET A 38 -22.16 -3.37 -12.53
C MET A 38 -22.76 -4.64 -13.22
N PRO A 39 -23.33 -4.51 -14.43
CA PRO A 39 -23.95 -5.63 -15.15
C PRO A 39 -23.05 -6.86 -15.36
N GLN A 40 -21.71 -6.67 -15.40
CA GLN A 40 -20.72 -7.75 -15.46
C GLN A 40 -19.77 -7.64 -14.26
N PRO A 41 -20.17 -8.11 -13.06
CA PRO A 41 -19.45 -7.88 -11.82
C PRO A 41 -17.97 -8.31 -11.85
N LYS A 42 -17.69 -9.53 -12.33
CA LYS A 42 -16.32 -10.07 -12.41
C LYS A 42 -15.42 -9.18 -13.25
N PHE A 43 -15.89 -8.76 -14.42
CA PHE A 43 -15.12 -7.89 -15.32
C PHE A 43 -14.89 -6.52 -14.70
N ALA A 44 -15.92 -5.90 -14.12
CA ALA A 44 -15.82 -4.59 -13.50
C ALA A 44 -14.90 -4.60 -12.25
N VAL A 45 -14.96 -5.64 -11.39
CA VAL A 45 -14.04 -5.81 -10.26
C VAL A 45 -12.62 -6.08 -10.74
N GLY A 46 -12.45 -6.84 -11.83
CA GLY A 46 -11.14 -6.99 -12.48
C GLY A 46 -10.57 -5.64 -12.92
N ILE A 47 -11.37 -4.80 -13.60
CA ILE A 47 -10.98 -3.42 -13.95
C ILE A 47 -10.64 -2.61 -12.70
N ALA A 48 -11.45 -2.66 -11.64
CA ALA A 48 -11.20 -1.96 -10.40
C ALA A 48 -9.85 -2.36 -9.79
N ASN A 49 -9.51 -3.65 -9.77
CA ASN A 49 -8.21 -4.14 -9.32
C ASN A 49 -7.04 -3.56 -10.15
N PHE A 50 -7.17 -3.44 -11.47
CA PHE A 50 -6.15 -2.81 -12.32
C PHE A 50 -6.03 -1.31 -12.05
N ILE A 51 -7.15 -0.61 -11.91
CA ILE A 51 -7.20 0.84 -11.70
C ILE A 51 -6.45 1.26 -10.44
N VAL A 52 -6.61 0.54 -9.34
CA VAL A 52 -5.92 0.82 -8.06
C VAL A 52 -4.39 0.68 -8.18
N LEU A 53 -3.90 -0.07 -9.16
CA LEU A 53 -2.46 -0.27 -9.37
C LEU A 53 -1.82 0.79 -10.27
N VAL A 54 -2.61 1.45 -11.13
CA VAL A 54 -2.10 2.44 -12.10
C VAL A 54 -1.29 3.56 -11.45
N PRO A 55 -1.70 4.17 -10.33
CA PRO A 55 -0.92 5.21 -9.66
C PRO A 55 0.49 4.77 -9.28
N THR A 56 0.69 3.50 -8.91
CA THR A 56 2.00 2.96 -8.53
C THR A 56 3.05 3.12 -9.63
N PHE A 57 2.66 3.05 -10.91
CA PHE A 57 3.58 3.27 -12.03
C PHE A 57 4.05 4.73 -12.13
N PHE A 58 3.30 5.66 -11.58
CA PHE A 58 3.61 7.08 -11.59
C PHE A 58 4.32 7.57 -10.34
N THR A 59 4.38 6.76 -9.25
CA THR A 59 4.90 7.18 -7.94
C THR A 59 6.30 7.79 -8.01
N ILE A 60 7.21 7.23 -8.82
CA ILE A 60 8.57 7.76 -9.00
C ILE A 60 8.56 9.15 -9.65
N PHE A 61 7.81 9.31 -10.73
CA PHE A 61 7.69 10.59 -11.45
C PHE A 61 7.04 11.65 -10.57
N VAL A 62 6.04 11.24 -9.81
CA VAL A 62 5.32 12.08 -8.83
C VAL A 62 6.26 12.51 -7.71
N GLY A 63 7.06 11.59 -7.16
CA GLY A 63 8.08 11.89 -6.16
C GLY A 63 9.10 12.91 -6.67
N MET A 64 9.69 12.67 -7.85
CA MET A 64 10.64 13.60 -8.47
C MET A 64 10.01 14.99 -8.72
N LYS A 65 8.74 15.06 -9.08
CA LYS A 65 8.01 16.33 -9.24
C LYS A 65 7.78 17.01 -7.89
N ALA A 66 7.44 16.25 -6.85
CA ALA A 66 7.25 16.77 -5.50
C ALA A 66 8.54 17.39 -4.95
N ASP A 67 9.69 16.75 -5.19
CA ASP A 67 11.00 17.26 -4.76
C ASP A 67 11.32 18.60 -5.40
N LYS A 68 11.03 18.76 -6.71
CA LYS A 68 11.30 19.98 -7.48
C LYS A 68 10.27 21.10 -7.26
N THR A 69 9.19 20.83 -6.53
CA THR A 69 8.13 21.82 -6.30
C THR A 69 8.57 22.91 -5.33
N VAL A 70 8.55 24.16 -5.79
CA VAL A 70 8.99 25.34 -5.01
C VAL A 70 7.97 25.72 -3.93
N ASN A 71 6.67 25.69 -4.21
CA ASN A 71 5.61 26.11 -3.29
C ASN A 71 4.85 24.90 -2.72
N LYS A 72 5.57 24.03 -1.98
CA LYS A 72 5.04 22.74 -1.46
C LYS A 72 3.76 22.91 -0.65
N ALA A 73 3.72 23.85 0.28
CA ALA A 73 2.56 24.09 1.14
C ALA A 73 1.31 24.50 0.35
N ARG A 74 1.46 25.36 -0.65
CA ARG A 74 0.35 25.79 -1.51
C ARG A 74 -0.22 24.62 -2.31
N TRP A 75 0.64 23.85 -2.98
CA TRP A 75 0.21 22.68 -3.75
C TRP A 75 -0.43 21.61 -2.86
N LEU A 76 0.15 21.34 -1.68
CA LEU A 76 -0.39 20.38 -0.71
C LEU A 76 -1.86 20.69 -0.35
N ILE A 77 -2.19 21.98 -0.17
CA ILE A 77 -3.53 22.44 0.18
C ILE A 77 -4.47 22.40 -1.04
N HIS A 78 -4.04 22.96 -2.19
CA HIS A 78 -4.90 23.05 -3.38
C HIS A 78 -5.27 21.68 -3.95
N LEU A 79 -4.34 20.71 -3.95
CA LEU A 79 -4.61 19.36 -4.40
C LEU A 79 -5.71 18.68 -3.59
N GLY A 80 -5.78 18.90 -2.28
CA GLY A 80 -6.84 18.31 -1.50
C GLY A 80 -8.22 18.96 -1.74
N TYR A 81 -8.28 20.27 -2.01
CA TYR A 81 -9.52 20.89 -2.46
C TYR A 81 -9.95 20.37 -3.85
N LEU A 82 -8.99 20.16 -4.74
CA LEU A 82 -9.25 19.55 -6.04
C LEU A 82 -9.77 18.11 -5.89
N GLN A 83 -9.17 17.30 -5.01
CA GLN A 83 -9.67 15.95 -4.69
C GLN A 83 -11.10 15.99 -4.16
N ALA A 84 -11.42 16.92 -3.23
CA ALA A 84 -12.79 17.10 -2.75
C ALA A 84 -13.76 17.38 -3.90
N PHE A 85 -13.40 18.26 -4.84
CA PHE A 85 -14.19 18.55 -6.01
C PHE A 85 -14.38 17.33 -6.92
N LEU A 86 -13.32 16.55 -7.16
CA LEU A 86 -13.41 15.31 -7.96
C LEU A 86 -14.39 14.31 -7.34
N PHE A 87 -14.39 14.15 -6.01
CA PHE A 87 -15.32 13.24 -5.35
C PHE A 87 -16.77 13.74 -5.30
N ILE A 88 -17.00 15.04 -5.40
CA ILE A 88 -18.34 15.59 -5.68
C ILE A 88 -18.80 15.14 -7.07
N LEU A 89 -17.94 15.21 -8.10
CA LEU A 89 -18.27 14.70 -9.43
C LEU A 89 -18.53 13.19 -9.43
N VAL A 90 -17.72 12.42 -8.71
CA VAL A 90 -17.93 10.98 -8.53
C VAL A 90 -19.31 10.71 -7.92
N ALA A 91 -19.75 11.48 -6.94
CA ALA A 91 -21.08 11.32 -6.32
C ALA A 91 -22.22 11.47 -7.33
N PHE A 92 -22.09 12.34 -8.30
CA PHE A 92 -23.08 12.47 -9.39
C PHE A 92 -23.03 11.28 -10.35
N LEU A 93 -21.83 10.80 -10.70
CA LEU A 93 -21.62 9.71 -11.65
C LEU A 93 -22.10 8.36 -11.10
N THR A 94 -21.95 8.12 -9.81
CA THR A 94 -22.36 6.85 -9.16
C THR A 94 -23.87 6.63 -9.09
N LYS A 95 -24.67 7.63 -9.48
CA LYS A 95 -26.13 7.48 -9.67
C LYS A 95 -26.50 6.71 -10.95
N SER A 96 -25.56 6.58 -11.88
CA SER A 96 -25.73 5.87 -13.14
C SER A 96 -24.97 4.54 -13.11
N THR A 97 -25.62 3.46 -13.56
CA THR A 97 -25.02 2.13 -13.74
C THR A 97 -24.39 1.94 -15.12
N SER A 98 -24.23 3.01 -15.90
CA SER A 98 -23.64 2.93 -17.24
C SER A 98 -22.14 2.67 -17.18
N TYR A 99 -21.61 1.90 -18.13
CA TYR A 99 -20.17 1.66 -18.25
C TYR A 99 -19.36 2.95 -18.48
N LEU A 100 -19.95 3.95 -19.17
CA LEU A 100 -19.29 5.23 -19.35
C LEU A 100 -19.13 5.98 -18.04
N ALA A 101 -20.15 6.00 -17.18
CA ALA A 101 -20.07 6.59 -15.84
C ALA A 101 -19.03 5.85 -15.00
N PHE A 102 -19.02 4.51 -15.00
CA PHE A 102 -18.03 3.71 -14.30
C PHE A 102 -16.60 3.99 -14.80
N ALA A 103 -16.37 4.02 -16.12
CA ALA A 103 -15.06 4.34 -16.68
C ALA A 103 -14.59 5.74 -16.27
N THR A 104 -15.50 6.72 -16.21
CA THR A 104 -15.17 8.07 -15.74
C THR A 104 -14.81 8.08 -14.26
N VAL A 105 -15.54 7.33 -13.42
CA VAL A 105 -15.19 7.14 -11.99
C VAL A 105 -13.81 6.49 -11.84
N CYS A 106 -13.50 5.47 -12.63
CA CYS A 106 -12.18 4.84 -12.67
C CYS A 106 -11.07 5.87 -12.99
N PHE A 107 -11.27 6.70 -14.02
CA PHE A 107 -10.31 7.73 -14.37
C PHE A 107 -10.11 8.78 -13.26
N LEU A 108 -11.21 9.25 -12.65
CA LEU A 108 -11.15 10.21 -11.55
C LEU A 108 -10.44 9.60 -10.31
N ASN A 109 -10.62 8.30 -10.07
CA ASN A 109 -9.95 7.59 -8.98
C ASN A 109 -8.43 7.53 -9.20
N ILE A 110 -7.97 7.11 -10.38
CA ILE A 110 -6.53 7.13 -10.74
C ILE A 110 -5.94 8.53 -10.49
N PHE A 111 -6.63 9.55 -10.95
CA PHE A 111 -6.15 10.93 -10.84
C PHE A 111 -6.08 11.40 -9.39
N SER A 112 -7.08 11.03 -8.58
CA SER A 112 -7.10 11.29 -7.13
C SER A 112 -5.96 10.59 -6.40
N ASP A 113 -5.68 9.32 -6.73
CA ASP A 113 -4.61 8.56 -6.08
C ASP A 113 -3.22 9.11 -6.43
N ILE A 114 -3.00 9.49 -7.71
CA ILE A 114 -1.78 10.20 -8.14
C ILE A 114 -1.61 11.51 -7.35
N MET A 115 -2.71 12.26 -7.13
CA MET A 115 -2.66 13.48 -6.29
C MET A 115 -2.35 13.17 -4.84
N SER A 116 -2.85 12.06 -4.28
CA SER A 116 -2.54 11.62 -2.92
C SER A 116 -1.06 11.29 -2.74
N ASP A 117 -0.45 10.60 -3.71
CA ASP A 117 0.99 10.32 -3.74
C ASP A 117 1.80 11.61 -3.80
N TYR A 118 1.38 12.56 -4.66
CA TYR A 118 2.03 13.85 -4.78
C TYR A 118 1.95 14.66 -3.47
N ARG A 119 0.78 14.69 -2.82
CA ARG A 119 0.59 15.33 -1.51
C ARG A 119 1.49 14.70 -0.45
N SER A 120 1.64 13.37 -0.43
CA SER A 120 2.52 12.67 0.48
C SER A 120 3.98 13.06 0.28
N GLY A 121 4.46 13.15 -0.97
CA GLY A 121 5.79 13.63 -1.31
C GLY A 121 6.04 15.09 -0.89
N LEU A 122 5.05 15.97 -1.07
CA LEU A 122 5.15 17.39 -0.66
C LEU A 122 5.19 17.56 0.87
N GLN A 123 4.55 16.65 1.62
CA GLN A 123 4.46 16.75 3.09
C GLN A 123 5.77 16.41 3.79
N MET A 124 6.58 15.50 3.24
CA MET A 124 7.81 15.01 3.87
C MET A 124 8.84 16.12 4.15
N PRO A 125 9.23 16.98 3.17
CA PRO A 125 10.17 18.07 3.42
C PRO A 125 9.64 19.12 4.41
N ILE A 126 8.31 19.32 4.47
CA ILE A 126 7.68 20.21 5.45
C ILE A 126 7.84 19.63 6.86
N LEU A 127 7.65 18.31 7.04
CA LEU A 127 7.87 17.64 8.32
C LEU A 127 9.33 17.75 8.76
N GLN A 128 10.27 17.46 7.87
CA GLN A 128 11.71 17.52 8.17
C GLN A 128 12.16 18.91 8.66
N LYS A 129 11.64 19.98 8.03
CA LYS A 129 12.02 21.35 8.40
C LYS A 129 11.45 21.80 9.73
N ASN A 130 10.26 21.33 10.10
CA ASN A 130 9.51 21.89 11.23
C ASN A 130 9.53 21.00 12.49
N ILE A 131 10.21 19.85 12.43
CA ILE A 131 10.38 18.93 13.55
C ILE A 131 11.85 18.80 13.87
N ALA A 132 12.21 18.85 15.15
CA ALA A 132 13.58 18.68 15.59
C ALA A 132 14.10 17.28 15.19
N GLU A 133 15.35 17.18 14.78
CA GLU A 133 15.97 15.94 14.27
C GLU A 133 15.78 14.76 15.23
N LYS A 134 15.95 14.99 16.54
CA LYS A 134 15.73 13.99 17.59
C LYS A 134 14.29 13.45 17.67
N ASP A 135 13.31 14.21 17.20
CA ASP A 135 11.89 13.88 17.26
C ASP A 135 11.34 13.36 15.93
N LEU A 136 12.13 13.37 14.83
CA LEU A 136 11.73 12.94 13.51
C LEU A 136 11.29 11.46 13.50
N MET A 137 12.03 10.59 14.20
CA MET A 137 11.69 9.17 14.27
C MET A 137 10.32 8.94 14.95
N GLU A 138 10.03 9.67 16.04
CA GLU A 138 8.72 9.63 16.70
C GLU A 138 7.63 10.16 15.76
N ALA A 139 7.91 11.25 15.04
CA ALA A 139 6.96 11.82 14.08
C ALA A 139 6.62 10.88 12.94
N TYR A 140 7.61 10.22 12.32
CA TYR A 140 7.39 9.25 11.25
C TYR A 140 6.63 8.03 11.74
N SER A 141 7.02 7.46 12.88
CA SER A 141 6.34 6.30 13.48
C SER A 141 4.89 6.61 13.82
N PHE A 142 4.63 7.78 14.41
CA PHE A 142 3.28 8.23 14.72
C PHE A 142 2.43 8.45 13.46
N THR A 143 3.01 9.06 12.43
CA THR A 143 2.38 9.27 11.14
C THR A 143 2.00 7.94 10.46
N GLN A 144 2.88 6.94 10.54
CA GLN A 144 2.63 5.61 10.01
C GLN A 144 1.51 4.88 10.77
N LEU A 145 1.52 4.98 12.11
CA LEU A 145 0.45 4.42 12.95
C LEU A 145 -0.91 5.04 12.60
N LEU A 146 -0.97 6.37 12.47
CA LEU A 146 -2.20 7.07 12.06
C LEU A 146 -2.70 6.63 10.69
N SER A 147 -1.78 6.35 9.75
CA SER A 147 -2.14 5.85 8.43
C SER A 147 -2.77 4.45 8.50
N TYR A 148 -2.20 3.53 9.27
CA TYR A 148 -2.77 2.19 9.44
C TYR A 148 -4.11 2.21 10.17
N LEU A 149 -4.20 2.92 11.30
CA LEU A 149 -5.45 3.04 12.05
C LEU A 149 -6.53 3.77 11.25
N GLY A 150 -6.16 4.84 10.56
CA GLY A 150 -7.07 5.59 9.69
C GLY A 150 -7.54 4.77 8.50
N SER A 151 -6.67 3.96 7.91
CA SER A 151 -7.03 3.05 6.82
C SER A 151 -8.03 2.00 7.28
N PHE A 152 -7.76 1.33 8.39
CA PHE A 152 -8.65 0.32 8.94
C PHE A 152 -10.02 0.92 9.36
N ALA A 153 -9.99 2.02 10.12
CA ALA A 153 -11.22 2.71 10.53
C ALA A 153 -12.03 3.21 9.32
N GLY A 154 -11.34 3.75 8.30
CA GLY A 154 -11.98 4.21 7.07
C GLY A 154 -12.70 3.09 6.32
N GLN A 155 -12.07 1.91 6.20
CA GLN A 155 -12.72 0.76 5.56
C GLN A 155 -13.93 0.27 6.34
N ALA A 156 -13.83 0.15 7.66
CA ALA A 156 -14.95 -0.22 8.51
C ALA A 156 -16.11 0.79 8.41
N LEU A 157 -15.79 2.09 8.44
CA LEU A 157 -16.76 3.15 8.21
C LEU A 157 -17.37 3.09 6.81
N GLY A 158 -16.58 2.76 5.77
CA GLY A 158 -17.08 2.61 4.40
C GLY A 158 -18.14 1.53 4.29
N VAL A 159 -17.88 0.33 4.86
CA VAL A 159 -18.85 -0.77 4.91
C VAL A 159 -20.10 -0.38 5.69
N TRP A 160 -19.92 0.23 6.87
CA TRP A 160 -21.03 0.69 7.70
C TRP A 160 -21.89 1.74 7.00
N LEU A 161 -21.28 2.72 6.33
CA LEU A 161 -21.98 3.76 5.56
C LEU A 161 -22.77 3.16 4.39
N LEU A 162 -22.20 2.20 3.67
CA LEU A 162 -22.93 1.49 2.60
C LEU A 162 -24.17 0.79 3.13
N ASN A 163 -24.05 0.11 4.27
CA ASN A 163 -25.17 -0.61 4.86
C ASN A 163 -26.30 0.33 5.31
N ILE A 164 -26.00 1.39 6.06
CA ILE A 164 -27.02 2.34 6.54
C ILE A 164 -27.61 3.21 5.44
N SER A 165 -26.86 3.48 4.37
CA SER A 165 -27.32 4.25 3.22
C SER A 165 -28.00 3.41 2.14
N GLN A 166 -28.28 2.11 2.41
CA GLN A 166 -28.87 1.17 1.46
C GLN A 166 -28.11 1.14 0.12
N GLN A 167 -26.77 1.02 0.21
CA GLN A 167 -25.88 0.98 -0.96
C GLN A 167 -25.85 2.29 -1.80
N ASN A 168 -26.10 3.42 -1.18
CA ASN A 168 -26.02 4.71 -1.85
C ASN A 168 -24.56 5.18 -1.98
N PHE A 169 -23.91 4.81 -3.07
CA PHE A 169 -22.52 5.18 -3.38
C PHE A 169 -22.27 6.69 -3.42
N ALA A 170 -23.29 7.48 -3.82
CA ALA A 170 -23.17 8.93 -3.87
C ALA A 170 -22.95 9.56 -2.49
N ILE A 171 -23.66 9.07 -1.46
CA ILE A 171 -23.47 9.54 -0.08
C ILE A 171 -22.04 9.26 0.38
N VAL A 172 -21.53 8.08 0.11
CA VAL A 172 -20.17 7.70 0.52
C VAL A 172 -19.11 8.55 -0.22
N ALA A 173 -19.31 8.82 -1.51
CA ALA A 173 -18.44 9.72 -2.26
C ALA A 173 -18.46 11.16 -1.72
N LEU A 174 -19.62 11.67 -1.29
CA LEU A 174 -19.72 13.00 -0.66
C LEU A 174 -19.03 13.04 0.71
N ILE A 175 -19.11 11.98 1.51
CA ILE A 175 -18.39 11.87 2.78
C ILE A 175 -16.88 11.87 2.53
N ASN A 176 -16.41 11.17 1.49
CA ASN A 176 -15.00 11.21 1.08
C ASN A 176 -14.59 12.63 0.64
N ALA A 177 -15.42 13.30 -0.16
CA ALA A 177 -15.19 14.70 -0.53
C ALA A 177 -15.06 15.61 0.69
N LEU A 178 -15.93 15.43 1.70
CA LEU A 178 -15.87 16.16 2.97
C LEU A 178 -14.56 15.87 3.72
N CYS A 179 -14.10 14.63 3.76
CA CYS A 179 -12.83 14.27 4.37
C CYS A 179 -11.64 15.00 3.69
N PHE A 180 -11.57 15.05 2.36
CA PHE A 180 -10.53 15.80 1.66
C PHE A 180 -10.64 17.31 1.91
N LEU A 181 -11.85 17.85 1.95
CA LEU A 181 -12.10 19.25 2.29
C LEU A 181 -11.60 19.58 3.69
N LEU A 182 -11.94 18.78 4.70
CA LEU A 182 -11.49 18.94 6.09
C LEU A 182 -9.96 18.80 6.19
N SER A 183 -9.37 17.82 5.49
CA SER A 183 -7.92 17.64 5.42
C SER A 183 -7.22 18.91 4.94
N SER A 184 -7.67 19.49 3.83
CA SER A 184 -7.07 20.69 3.25
C SER A 184 -7.34 21.95 4.06
N SER A 185 -8.55 22.09 4.62
CA SER A 185 -8.91 23.21 5.49
C SER A 185 -8.06 23.22 6.76
N THR A 186 -7.78 22.05 7.34
CA THR A 186 -6.90 21.90 8.49
C THR A 186 -5.49 22.43 8.19
N LEU A 187 -4.92 22.10 7.01
CA LEU A 187 -3.62 22.64 6.58
C LEU A 187 -3.67 24.13 6.26
N TYR A 188 -4.77 24.60 5.70
CA TYR A 188 -4.95 26.01 5.37
C TYR A 188 -4.89 26.90 6.61
N LEU A 189 -5.43 26.45 7.76
CA LEU A 189 -5.34 27.18 9.02
C LEU A 189 -3.90 27.44 9.49
N VAL A 190 -2.99 26.52 9.17
CA VAL A 190 -1.56 26.63 9.54
C VAL A 190 -0.64 26.98 8.37
N ARG A 191 -1.19 27.40 7.21
CA ARG A 191 -0.44 27.60 5.95
C ARG A 191 0.85 28.44 6.07
N LYS A 192 0.83 29.46 6.93
CA LYS A 192 1.98 30.34 7.18
C LYS A 192 3.13 29.63 7.88
N LYS A 193 2.88 28.52 8.57
CA LYS A 193 3.87 27.72 9.31
C LYS A 193 4.38 26.52 8.52
N LEU A 194 3.77 26.19 7.37
CA LEU A 194 4.18 25.07 6.52
C LEU A 194 5.42 25.46 5.71
N THR A 195 6.56 25.62 6.37
CA THR A 195 7.83 25.99 5.73
C THR A 195 8.60 24.74 5.29
N HIS A 196 9.44 24.88 4.29
CA HIS A 196 10.41 23.87 3.83
C HIS A 196 11.70 24.55 3.38
N ASP A 197 12.79 23.79 3.25
CA ASP A 197 14.04 24.32 2.75
C ASP A 197 13.97 24.67 1.27
N ALA A 198 14.85 25.57 0.82
CA ALA A 198 14.93 25.95 -0.58
C ALA A 198 15.21 24.73 -1.47
N VAL A 199 14.51 24.64 -2.59
CA VAL A 199 14.69 23.54 -3.53
C VAL A 199 15.98 23.74 -4.31
N ILE A 200 17.01 22.92 -4.04
CA ILE A 200 18.27 22.90 -4.79
C ILE A 200 18.11 21.86 -5.90
N VAL A 201 17.92 22.31 -7.13
CA VAL A 201 17.90 21.43 -8.29
C VAL A 201 19.34 21.08 -8.68
N LYS A 202 19.86 19.95 -8.19
CA LYS A 202 21.14 19.40 -8.66
C LYS A 202 20.98 18.87 -10.08
N THR A 203 21.78 19.41 -10.99
CA THR A 203 21.75 19.10 -12.44
C THR A 203 22.73 17.98 -12.86
N GLU A 204 23.28 17.22 -11.95
CA GLU A 204 24.18 16.12 -12.33
C GLU A 204 23.40 14.97 -12.96
N LYS A 205 23.54 14.86 -14.26
CA LYS A 205 22.99 13.77 -15.08
C LYS A 205 24.04 12.66 -15.23
N THR A 206 24.17 11.79 -14.25
CA THR A 206 24.83 10.50 -14.50
C THR A 206 23.94 9.66 -15.42
N PRO A 207 24.45 9.02 -16.47
CA PRO A 207 23.64 8.16 -17.34
C PRO A 207 22.90 7.10 -16.54
N PHE A 208 21.61 6.96 -16.75
CA PHE A 208 20.74 6.04 -16.02
C PHE A 208 21.31 4.61 -15.96
N LYS A 209 21.87 4.13 -17.08
CA LYS A 209 22.48 2.80 -17.19
C LYS A 209 23.69 2.62 -16.24
N THR A 210 24.53 3.63 -16.12
CA THR A 210 25.70 3.61 -15.22
C THR A 210 25.26 3.61 -13.75
N GLN A 211 24.25 4.42 -13.44
CA GLN A 211 23.66 4.50 -12.11
C GLN A 211 23.02 3.15 -11.71
N MET A 212 22.24 2.53 -12.59
CA MET A 212 21.64 1.23 -12.36
C MET A 212 22.68 0.12 -12.15
N LYS A 213 23.76 0.13 -12.92
CA LYS A 213 24.86 -0.85 -12.77
C LYS A 213 25.56 -0.70 -11.42
N SER A 214 25.87 0.52 -10.98
CA SER A 214 26.50 0.74 -9.67
C SER A 214 25.58 0.32 -8.50
N LEU A 215 24.28 0.62 -8.58
CA LEU A 215 23.30 0.21 -7.58
C LEU A 215 23.18 -1.32 -7.48
N TYR A 216 23.14 -2.01 -8.63
CA TYR A 216 23.13 -3.47 -8.66
C TYR A 216 24.38 -4.07 -8.01
N THR A 217 25.58 -3.56 -8.34
CA THR A 217 26.84 -4.02 -7.74
C THR A 217 26.88 -3.78 -6.22
N ASN A 218 26.41 -2.63 -5.76
CA ASN A 218 26.35 -2.33 -4.32
C ASN A 218 25.43 -3.30 -3.56
N VAL A 219 24.26 -3.63 -4.12
CA VAL A 219 23.35 -4.60 -3.51
C VAL A 219 23.96 -5.99 -3.51
N GLN A 220 24.59 -6.42 -4.61
CA GLN A 220 25.25 -7.71 -4.69
C GLN A 220 26.33 -7.88 -3.62
N MET A 221 27.20 -6.88 -3.42
CA MET A 221 28.24 -6.90 -2.38
C MET A 221 27.68 -7.11 -0.96
N ILE A 222 26.51 -6.53 -0.65
CA ILE A 222 25.88 -6.69 0.68
C ILE A 222 25.45 -8.13 0.91
N PHE A 223 24.77 -8.72 -0.07
CA PHE A 223 24.26 -10.08 0.07
C PHE A 223 25.38 -11.13 0.12
N GLU A 224 26.46 -10.92 -0.63
CA GLU A 224 27.65 -11.78 -0.59
C GLU A 224 28.37 -11.68 0.77
N HIS A 225 28.49 -10.48 1.32
CA HIS A 225 29.15 -10.26 2.61
C HIS A 225 28.37 -10.89 3.78
N GLU A 226 27.04 -10.87 3.76
CA GLU A 226 26.18 -11.44 4.80
C GLU A 226 25.98 -12.94 4.68
N LYS A 227 26.57 -13.59 3.67
CA LYS A 227 26.37 -15.03 3.38
C LYS A 227 24.88 -15.41 3.33
N VAL A 228 24.03 -14.53 2.81
CA VAL A 228 22.57 -14.71 2.72
C VAL A 228 22.19 -15.68 1.57
N GLY A 229 23.13 -16.46 1.07
CA GLY A 229 22.94 -17.35 -0.06
C GLY A 229 23.18 -16.66 -1.42
N ASN A 230 22.70 -17.27 -2.49
CA ASN A 230 22.85 -16.69 -3.81
C ASN A 230 21.99 -15.42 -3.94
N PHE A 231 22.63 -14.26 -4.12
CA PHE A 231 21.99 -12.95 -4.21
C PHE A 231 20.82 -12.93 -5.22
N ILE A 232 21.03 -13.48 -6.44
CA ILE A 232 20.01 -13.46 -7.48
C ILE A 232 18.77 -14.28 -7.07
N LEU A 233 18.99 -15.43 -6.43
CA LEU A 233 17.89 -16.26 -5.96
C LEU A 233 17.10 -15.60 -4.82
N VAL A 234 17.78 -14.94 -3.88
CA VAL A 234 17.12 -14.19 -2.81
C VAL A 234 16.34 -13.00 -3.37
N LEU A 235 16.93 -12.25 -4.31
CA LEU A 235 16.25 -11.14 -4.96
C LEU A 235 15.00 -11.61 -5.71
N LEU A 236 15.13 -12.66 -6.52
CA LEU A 236 14.00 -13.26 -7.25
C LEU A 236 12.91 -13.72 -6.28
N GLN A 237 13.29 -14.36 -5.18
CA GLN A 237 12.34 -14.79 -4.17
C GLN A 237 11.58 -13.63 -3.53
N VAL A 238 12.27 -12.54 -3.17
CA VAL A 238 11.61 -11.33 -2.63
C VAL A 238 10.64 -10.73 -3.64
N LEU A 239 11.03 -10.67 -4.92
CA LEU A 239 10.15 -10.19 -6.00
C LEU A 239 8.90 -11.06 -6.14
N LEU A 240 9.06 -12.39 -6.14
CA LEU A 240 7.93 -13.32 -6.22
C LEU A 240 7.01 -13.22 -4.99
N LEU A 241 7.58 -13.13 -3.78
CA LEU A 241 6.80 -12.97 -2.55
C LEU A 241 6.02 -11.65 -2.53
N ASN A 242 6.62 -10.55 -3.00
CA ASN A 242 5.91 -9.28 -3.13
C ASN A 242 4.82 -9.33 -4.21
N ALA A 243 5.07 -10.00 -5.34
CA ALA A 243 4.07 -10.19 -6.38
C ALA A 243 2.88 -11.01 -5.87
N LEU A 244 3.13 -12.11 -5.16
CA LEU A 244 2.09 -12.92 -4.53
C LEU A 244 1.36 -12.13 -3.44
N GLY A 245 2.07 -11.45 -2.55
CA GLY A 245 1.48 -10.61 -1.51
C GLY A 245 0.58 -9.52 -2.07
N GLY A 246 1.01 -8.85 -3.14
CA GLY A 246 0.24 -7.81 -3.83
C GLY A 246 -1.00 -8.34 -4.55
N SER A 247 -1.01 -9.62 -4.94
CA SER A 247 -2.15 -10.24 -5.63
C SER A 247 -3.26 -10.74 -4.69
N ILE A 248 -2.99 -10.89 -3.39
CA ILE A 248 -3.95 -11.46 -2.42
C ILE A 248 -5.28 -10.72 -2.45
N MET A 249 -5.26 -9.38 -2.35
CA MET A 249 -6.49 -8.59 -2.37
C MET A 249 -7.24 -8.70 -3.69
N ALA A 250 -6.52 -8.69 -4.81
CA ALA A 250 -7.12 -8.82 -6.14
C ALA A 250 -7.80 -10.18 -6.33
N LEU A 251 -7.18 -11.25 -5.86
CA LEU A 251 -7.76 -12.59 -5.86
C LEU A 251 -9.00 -12.68 -4.97
N TYR A 252 -8.92 -12.18 -3.73
CA TYR A 252 -10.07 -12.21 -2.83
C TYR A 252 -11.22 -11.32 -3.29
N ASN A 253 -10.96 -10.15 -3.88
CA ASN A 253 -12.01 -9.30 -4.45
C ASN A 253 -12.84 -10.03 -5.51
N LEU A 254 -12.21 -10.90 -6.32
CA LEU A 254 -12.90 -11.71 -7.33
C LEU A 254 -13.50 -12.99 -6.73
N TYR A 255 -12.77 -13.66 -5.85
CA TYR A 255 -13.22 -14.92 -5.22
C TYR A 255 -14.48 -14.72 -4.36
N LEU A 256 -14.54 -13.64 -3.59
CA LEU A 256 -15.64 -13.33 -2.67
C LEU A 256 -16.93 -12.89 -3.39
N LEU A 257 -16.90 -12.62 -4.69
CA LEU A 257 -18.12 -12.40 -5.49
C LEU A 257 -19.01 -13.64 -5.50
N ASP A 258 -18.40 -14.83 -5.61
CA ASP A 258 -19.12 -16.10 -5.69
C ASP A 258 -19.10 -16.86 -4.33
N HIS A 259 -18.15 -16.57 -3.44
CA HIS A 259 -17.89 -17.30 -2.20
C HIS A 259 -17.74 -16.38 -0.99
N PRO A 260 -18.78 -15.60 -0.62
CA PRO A 260 -18.73 -14.73 0.54
C PRO A 260 -18.59 -15.55 1.82
N PHE A 261 -17.91 -15.00 2.83
CA PHE A 261 -17.66 -15.70 4.09
C PHE A 261 -18.90 -15.74 4.99
N TRP A 262 -19.25 -16.89 5.51
CA TRP A 262 -20.23 -17.10 6.60
C TRP A 262 -21.58 -16.38 6.40
N GLY A 263 -22.04 -16.21 5.17
CA GLY A 263 -23.28 -15.50 4.86
C GLY A 263 -23.18 -13.97 4.98
N LEU A 264 -21.96 -13.43 5.12
CA LEU A 264 -21.68 -12.00 5.03
C LEU A 264 -21.84 -11.50 3.60
N ASP A 265 -22.10 -10.23 3.42
CA ASP A 265 -22.04 -9.61 2.09
C ASP A 265 -20.60 -9.46 1.58
N LEU A 266 -20.44 -9.06 0.30
CA LEU A 266 -19.14 -8.85 -0.31
C LEU A 266 -18.30 -7.82 0.47
N SER A 267 -18.90 -6.70 0.86
CA SER A 267 -18.20 -5.62 1.54
C SER A 267 -17.68 -6.04 2.91
N GLN A 268 -18.49 -6.78 3.66
CA GLN A 268 -18.14 -7.34 4.96
C GLN A 268 -17.04 -8.41 4.83
N SER A 269 -17.15 -9.30 3.82
CA SER A 269 -16.14 -10.33 3.55
C SER A 269 -14.78 -9.72 3.16
N ILE A 270 -14.77 -8.67 2.33
CA ILE A 270 -13.55 -7.92 2.01
C ILE A 270 -12.98 -7.27 3.28
N LEU A 271 -13.83 -6.69 4.14
CA LEU A 271 -13.40 -6.10 5.40
C LEU A 271 -12.72 -7.12 6.32
N VAL A 272 -13.20 -8.37 6.36
CA VAL A 272 -12.53 -9.46 7.11
C VAL A 272 -11.09 -9.66 6.61
N ILE A 273 -10.89 -9.75 5.29
CA ILE A 273 -9.54 -9.89 4.71
C ILE A 273 -8.66 -8.68 5.04
N GLN A 274 -9.18 -7.46 4.88
CA GLN A 274 -8.47 -6.24 5.21
C GLN A 274 -8.09 -6.17 6.70
N SER A 275 -9.00 -6.62 7.57
CA SER A 275 -8.73 -6.71 9.02
C SER A 275 -7.58 -7.65 9.31
N CYS A 276 -7.52 -8.81 8.68
CA CYS A 276 -6.44 -9.78 8.85
C CYS A 276 -5.08 -9.20 8.41
N LEU A 277 -5.04 -8.48 7.29
CA LEU A 277 -3.83 -7.80 6.81
C LEU A 277 -3.32 -6.80 7.84
N VAL A 278 -4.19 -5.94 8.34
CA VAL A 278 -3.83 -4.88 9.29
C VAL A 278 -3.47 -5.44 10.67
N ILE A 279 -4.25 -6.39 11.19
CA ILE A 279 -3.99 -7.03 12.50
C ILE A 279 -2.65 -7.77 12.48
N GLY A 280 -2.33 -8.50 11.41
CA GLY A 280 -1.05 -9.18 11.26
C GLY A 280 0.13 -8.20 11.35
N ILE A 281 0.06 -7.07 10.66
CA ILE A 281 1.10 -6.03 10.70
C ILE A 281 1.19 -5.35 12.08
N ILE A 282 0.06 -5.02 12.71
CA ILE A 282 0.03 -4.42 14.05
C ILE A 282 0.63 -5.37 15.08
N ALA A 283 0.28 -6.65 15.02
CA ALA A 283 0.81 -7.67 15.91
C ALA A 283 2.34 -7.77 15.84
N THR A 284 2.93 -7.52 14.66
CA THR A 284 4.39 -7.45 14.52
C THR A 284 5.02 -6.38 15.39
N SER A 285 4.38 -5.21 15.47
CA SER A 285 4.86 -4.09 16.28
C SER A 285 4.61 -4.31 17.78
N ALA A 286 3.56 -5.06 18.12
CA ALA A 286 3.25 -5.42 19.51
C ALA A 286 4.26 -6.40 20.11
N PHE A 287 4.87 -7.27 19.28
CA PHE A 287 5.85 -8.27 19.71
C PHE A 287 7.23 -8.05 19.05
N PRO A 288 7.95 -6.95 19.35
CA PRO A 288 9.18 -6.58 18.65
C PRO A 288 10.35 -7.55 18.89
N ASN A 289 10.36 -8.29 20.01
CA ASN A 289 11.48 -9.15 20.47
C ASN A 289 11.11 -10.62 20.60
N ASP A 290 10.13 -11.09 19.86
CA ASP A 290 9.69 -12.49 19.86
C ASP A 290 10.70 -13.46 19.20
N TYR A 291 10.32 -14.73 19.11
CA TYR A 291 11.12 -15.76 18.45
C TYR A 291 11.42 -15.41 16.98
N PHE A 292 10.42 -14.92 16.23
CA PHE A 292 10.57 -14.59 14.81
C PHE A 292 11.49 -13.38 14.58
N ALA A 293 11.46 -12.38 15.47
CA ALA A 293 12.37 -11.23 15.38
C ALA A 293 13.86 -11.62 15.48
N LYS A 294 14.17 -12.71 16.19
CA LYS A 294 15.54 -13.22 16.36
C LYS A 294 16.02 -14.06 15.18
N LEU A 295 15.12 -14.58 14.34
CA LEU A 295 15.48 -15.43 13.20
C LEU A 295 16.26 -14.64 12.14
N PRO A 296 17.21 -15.24 11.42
CA PRO A 296 17.84 -14.64 10.26
C PRO A 296 16.81 -14.42 9.14
N LEU A 297 17.11 -13.50 8.21
CA LEU A 297 16.24 -13.14 7.10
C LEU A 297 15.79 -14.37 6.28
N THR A 298 16.72 -15.27 5.98
CA THR A 298 16.46 -16.52 5.24
C THR A 298 15.40 -17.38 5.90
N LYS A 299 15.44 -17.54 7.23
CA LYS A 299 14.42 -18.31 7.96
C LYS A 299 13.07 -17.63 7.98
N LEU A 300 13.03 -16.29 8.07
CA LEU A 300 11.76 -15.54 7.95
C LEU A 300 11.15 -15.71 6.57
N MET A 301 11.98 -15.74 5.50
CA MET A 301 11.51 -16.01 4.14
C MET A 301 10.95 -17.42 3.98
N VAL A 302 11.50 -18.43 4.68
CA VAL A 302 10.91 -19.80 4.74
C VAL A 302 9.49 -19.74 5.31
N TRP A 303 9.30 -19.07 6.47
CA TRP A 303 7.98 -18.95 7.08
C TRP A 303 7.00 -18.16 6.23
N GLY A 304 7.43 -17.04 5.64
CA GLY A 304 6.60 -16.25 4.72
C GLY A 304 6.15 -17.07 3.50
N SER A 305 7.09 -17.80 2.87
CA SER A 305 6.79 -18.68 1.73
C SER A 305 5.85 -19.82 2.12
N LEU A 306 6.04 -20.41 3.32
CA LEU A 306 5.17 -21.48 3.84
C LEU A 306 3.72 -20.98 3.99
N PHE A 307 3.51 -19.82 4.61
CA PHE A 307 2.15 -19.30 4.81
C PHE A 307 1.50 -18.84 3.49
N ILE A 308 2.27 -18.32 2.52
CA ILE A 308 1.76 -18.07 1.15
C ILE A 308 1.32 -19.37 0.49
N PHE A 309 2.13 -20.42 0.58
CA PHE A 309 1.81 -21.73 0.02
C PHE A 309 0.55 -22.32 0.66
N ILE A 310 0.45 -22.30 2.01
CA ILE A 310 -0.73 -22.76 2.75
C ILE A 310 -1.97 -21.95 2.34
N LEU A 311 -1.86 -20.62 2.25
CA LEU A 311 -2.96 -19.74 1.83
C LEU A 311 -3.49 -20.13 0.44
N GLY A 312 -2.57 -20.33 -0.51
CA GLY A 312 -2.92 -20.77 -1.85
C GLY A 312 -3.64 -22.13 -1.87
N LEU A 313 -3.10 -23.11 -1.12
CA LEU A 313 -3.72 -24.44 -1.00
C LEU A 313 -5.10 -24.39 -0.34
N CYS A 314 -5.27 -23.59 0.73
CA CYS A 314 -6.58 -23.45 1.39
C CYS A 314 -7.65 -22.97 0.42
N ASN A 315 -7.34 -21.98 -0.43
CA ASN A 315 -8.30 -21.46 -1.39
C ASN A 315 -8.50 -22.42 -2.60
N LEU A 316 -7.43 -23.06 -3.08
CA LEU A 316 -7.49 -24.04 -4.17
C LEU A 316 -8.36 -25.26 -3.79
N LEU A 317 -8.19 -25.77 -2.56
CA LEU A 317 -8.92 -26.93 -2.05
C LEU A 317 -10.27 -26.56 -1.43
N GLN A 318 -10.67 -25.29 -1.50
CA GLN A 318 -11.90 -24.77 -0.88
C GLN A 318 -12.02 -25.14 0.60
N ALA A 319 -10.90 -25.12 1.31
CA ALA A 319 -10.84 -25.40 2.74
C ALA A 319 -11.67 -24.36 3.54
N PRO A 320 -12.08 -24.67 4.79
CA PRO A 320 -12.80 -23.71 5.61
C PRO A 320 -12.11 -22.37 5.65
N ALA A 321 -12.84 -21.27 5.40
CA ALA A 321 -12.33 -19.89 5.28
C ALA A 321 -11.42 -19.49 6.46
N LEU A 322 -11.70 -20.01 7.66
CA LEU A 322 -10.92 -19.76 8.87
C LEU A 322 -9.45 -20.16 8.72
N LEU A 323 -9.14 -21.26 8.02
CA LEU A 323 -7.76 -21.71 7.79
C LEU A 323 -7.00 -20.72 6.89
N GLY A 324 -7.61 -20.24 5.82
CA GLY A 324 -7.05 -19.21 4.95
C GLY A 324 -6.82 -17.89 5.70
N ILE A 325 -7.77 -17.48 6.54
CA ILE A 325 -7.67 -16.28 7.37
C ILE A 325 -6.51 -16.38 8.37
N ILE A 326 -6.35 -17.51 9.04
CA ILE A 326 -5.24 -17.75 9.95
C ILE A 326 -3.90 -17.71 9.19
N ALA A 327 -3.81 -18.41 8.05
CA ALA A 327 -2.61 -18.39 7.23
C ALA A 327 -2.25 -16.96 6.76
N LEU A 328 -3.23 -16.17 6.33
CA LEU A 328 -3.06 -14.78 5.93
C LEU A 328 -2.57 -13.89 7.09
N SER A 329 -3.15 -14.04 8.27
CA SER A 329 -2.77 -13.27 9.46
C SER A 329 -1.32 -13.54 9.87
N PHE A 330 -0.90 -14.81 9.85
CA PHE A 330 0.48 -15.19 10.11
C PHE A 330 1.44 -14.74 9.01
N LEU A 331 1.03 -14.80 7.74
CA LEU A 331 1.79 -14.26 6.62
C LEU A 331 2.11 -12.78 6.84
N MET A 332 1.10 -11.98 7.19
CA MET A 332 1.27 -10.55 7.43
C MET A 332 2.13 -10.27 8.65
N TYR A 333 2.00 -11.07 9.70
CA TYR A 333 2.85 -10.99 10.88
C TYR A 333 4.34 -11.23 10.53
N ILE A 334 4.64 -12.27 9.75
CA ILE A 334 6.00 -12.56 9.29
C ILE A 334 6.52 -11.48 8.34
N SER A 335 5.69 -11.02 7.40
CA SER A 335 6.05 -9.95 6.45
C SER A 335 6.44 -8.66 7.16
N GLY A 336 5.74 -8.32 8.25
CA GLY A 336 6.09 -7.16 9.09
C GLY A 336 7.46 -7.28 9.79
N LYS A 337 8.02 -8.49 9.95
CA LYS A 337 9.38 -8.70 10.47
C LYS A 337 10.45 -8.64 9.37
N ILE A 338 10.12 -9.06 8.14
CA ILE A 338 11.06 -9.12 7.01
C ILE A 338 11.55 -7.72 6.63
N ASN A 339 10.64 -6.77 6.42
CA ASN A 339 10.98 -5.43 5.95
C ASN A 339 11.93 -4.64 6.87
N PRO A 340 11.69 -4.54 8.19
CA PRO A 340 12.63 -3.89 9.10
C PRO A 340 13.99 -4.57 9.13
N LYS A 341 14.02 -5.91 9.03
CA LYS A 341 15.27 -6.67 9.04
C LYS A 341 16.10 -6.45 7.78
N LEU A 342 15.45 -6.42 6.61
CA LEU A 342 16.09 -6.08 5.34
C LEU A 342 16.65 -4.65 5.39
N ASN A 343 15.87 -3.68 5.85
CA ASN A 343 16.32 -2.29 5.99
C ASN A 343 17.49 -2.17 6.98
N SER A 344 17.44 -2.86 8.12
CA SER A 344 18.54 -2.90 9.09
C SER A 344 19.83 -3.46 8.48
N MET A 345 19.73 -4.53 7.68
CA MET A 345 20.87 -5.10 6.97
C MET A 345 21.48 -4.11 5.97
N LEU A 346 20.65 -3.39 5.21
CA LEU A 346 21.11 -2.35 4.28
C LEU A 346 21.80 -1.21 5.02
N LEU A 347 21.20 -0.70 6.10
CA LEU A 347 21.73 0.39 6.92
C LEU A 347 23.08 0.05 7.57
N SER A 348 23.29 -1.20 7.97
CA SER A 348 24.51 -1.62 8.66
C SER A 348 25.71 -1.84 7.74
N LYS A 349 25.49 -2.02 6.43
CA LYS A 349 26.54 -2.46 5.49
C LYS A 349 26.85 -1.49 4.37
N LEU A 350 25.94 -0.57 4.05
CA LEU A 350 26.19 0.40 3.00
C LEU A 350 26.86 1.66 3.56
N PRO A 351 27.88 2.20 2.86
CA PRO A 351 28.37 3.55 3.09
C PRO A 351 27.24 4.58 2.96
N ALA A 352 27.30 5.65 3.76
CA ALA A 352 26.22 6.65 3.83
C ALA A 352 25.94 7.35 2.48
N ASP A 353 26.96 7.49 1.64
CA ASP A 353 26.90 8.13 0.33
C ASP A 353 26.10 7.33 -0.72
N VAL A 354 26.07 6.01 -0.61
CA VAL A 354 25.34 5.12 -1.55
C VAL A 354 24.08 4.51 -0.93
N LEU A 355 23.92 4.61 0.39
CA LEU A 355 22.81 4.00 1.14
C LEU A 355 21.44 4.43 0.61
N ALA A 356 21.22 5.75 0.49
CA ALA A 356 19.92 6.28 0.07
C ALA A 356 19.56 5.85 -1.36
N GLN A 357 20.51 5.88 -2.28
CA GLN A 357 20.29 5.49 -3.68
C GLN A 357 20.01 3.98 -3.79
N THR A 358 20.78 3.15 -3.07
CA THR A 358 20.62 1.69 -3.10
C THR A 358 19.31 1.25 -2.45
N SER A 359 18.94 1.85 -1.32
CA SER A 359 17.67 1.60 -0.64
C SER A 359 16.47 1.98 -1.53
N ASN A 360 16.52 3.15 -2.17
CA ASN A 360 15.47 3.59 -3.10
C ASN A 360 15.36 2.67 -4.31
N PHE A 361 16.48 2.20 -4.85
CA PHE A 361 16.51 1.27 -5.97
C PHE A 361 15.83 -0.07 -5.63
N LEU A 362 16.15 -0.66 -4.48
CA LEU A 362 15.51 -1.89 -4.01
C LEU A 362 14.02 -1.68 -3.76
N THR A 363 13.66 -0.60 -3.08
CA THR A 363 12.25 -0.24 -2.83
C THR A 363 11.49 -0.11 -4.15
N MET A 364 12.09 0.53 -5.16
CA MET A 364 11.50 0.64 -6.50
C MET A 364 11.23 -0.74 -7.10
N ILE A 365 12.24 -1.61 -7.15
CA ILE A 365 12.11 -2.96 -7.73
C ILE A 365 11.03 -3.77 -6.98
N PHE A 366 11.05 -3.74 -5.64
CA PHE A 366 10.09 -4.47 -4.83
C PHE A 366 8.67 -3.92 -4.98
N THR A 367 8.53 -2.60 -5.05
CA THR A 367 7.22 -1.96 -5.25
C THR A 367 6.64 -2.28 -6.63
N PHE A 368 7.45 -2.33 -7.67
CA PHE A 368 6.98 -2.69 -9.02
C PHE A 368 6.51 -4.15 -9.15
N SER A 369 7.03 -5.07 -8.35
CA SER A 369 6.58 -6.46 -8.37
C SER A 369 5.13 -6.63 -7.87
N ILE A 370 4.68 -5.74 -6.99
CA ILE A 370 3.31 -5.78 -6.42
C ILE A 370 2.24 -5.59 -7.51
N PRO A 371 2.23 -4.49 -8.31
CA PRO A 371 1.24 -4.30 -9.36
C PRO A 371 1.35 -5.37 -10.46
N LEU A 372 2.57 -5.80 -10.83
CA LEU A 372 2.76 -6.85 -11.82
C LEU A 372 2.12 -8.17 -11.36
N GLY A 373 2.35 -8.58 -10.11
CA GLY A 373 1.73 -9.75 -9.54
C GLY A 373 0.20 -9.63 -9.53
N SER A 374 -0.32 -8.51 -9.03
CA SER A 374 -1.76 -8.27 -9.00
C SER A 374 -2.39 -8.29 -10.39
N MET A 375 -1.75 -7.69 -11.41
CA MET A 375 -2.24 -7.74 -12.80
C MET A 375 -2.27 -9.16 -13.35
N ILE A 376 -1.20 -9.93 -13.19
CA ILE A 376 -1.11 -11.32 -13.65
C ILE A 376 -2.20 -12.17 -13.00
N PHE A 377 -2.32 -12.10 -11.67
CA PHE A 377 -3.28 -12.93 -10.93
C PHE A 377 -4.72 -12.49 -11.12
N THR A 378 -5.00 -11.19 -11.30
CA THR A 378 -6.33 -10.71 -11.71
C THR A 378 -6.72 -11.27 -13.08
N SER A 379 -5.80 -11.25 -14.04
CA SER A 379 -6.05 -11.80 -15.38
C SER A 379 -6.31 -13.32 -15.35
N LEU A 380 -5.51 -14.06 -14.57
CA LEU A 380 -5.71 -15.49 -14.36
C LEU A 380 -7.06 -15.78 -13.68
N ALA A 381 -7.42 -15.02 -12.65
CA ALA A 381 -8.67 -15.20 -11.91
C ALA A 381 -9.91 -14.87 -12.75
N LEU A 382 -9.83 -13.89 -13.66
CA LEU A 382 -10.89 -13.57 -14.62
C LEU A 382 -11.08 -14.69 -15.65
N TRP A 383 -10.00 -15.39 -16.00
CA TRP A 383 -10.07 -16.53 -16.90
C TRP A 383 -10.57 -17.77 -16.15
N ASN A 384 -9.90 -18.16 -15.06
CA ASN A 384 -10.29 -19.29 -14.20
C ASN A 384 -9.70 -19.11 -12.79
N MET A 385 -10.58 -19.04 -11.78
CA MET A 385 -10.22 -18.82 -10.39
C MET A 385 -9.39 -19.97 -9.80
N GLU A 386 -9.70 -21.22 -10.16
CA GLU A 386 -8.97 -22.40 -9.68
C GLU A 386 -7.54 -22.41 -10.23
N ILE A 387 -7.36 -22.07 -11.52
CA ILE A 387 -6.04 -21.94 -12.13
C ILE A 387 -5.24 -20.81 -11.44
N ALA A 388 -5.87 -19.69 -11.12
CA ALA A 388 -5.22 -18.60 -10.41
C ALA A 388 -4.68 -19.06 -9.05
N TRP A 389 -5.49 -19.75 -8.23
CA TRP A 389 -5.05 -20.29 -6.95
C TRP A 389 -4.02 -21.42 -7.08
N MET A 390 -4.13 -22.25 -8.13
CA MET A 390 -3.15 -23.28 -8.43
C MET A 390 -1.78 -22.67 -8.76
N VAL A 391 -1.71 -21.68 -9.65
CA VAL A 391 -0.47 -20.98 -10.01
C VAL A 391 0.10 -20.23 -8.80
N PHE A 392 -0.77 -19.60 -7.99
CA PHE A 392 -0.37 -18.94 -6.75
C PHE A 392 0.32 -19.93 -5.79
N SER A 393 -0.27 -21.11 -5.60
CA SER A 393 0.27 -22.17 -4.75
C SER A 393 1.59 -22.72 -5.29
N ILE A 394 1.70 -22.96 -6.60
CA ILE A 394 2.92 -23.46 -7.24
C ILE A 394 4.07 -22.46 -7.02
N ILE A 395 3.84 -21.17 -7.28
CA ILE A 395 4.87 -20.13 -7.09
C ILE A 395 5.23 -20.01 -5.59
N GLY A 396 4.24 -20.08 -4.68
CA GLY A 396 4.48 -20.13 -3.23
C GLY A 396 5.36 -21.33 -2.84
N GLY A 397 5.09 -22.50 -3.39
CA GLY A 397 5.89 -23.71 -3.20
C GLY A 397 7.32 -23.58 -3.76
N ILE A 398 7.48 -22.97 -4.94
CA ILE A 398 8.81 -22.65 -5.49
C ILE A 398 9.57 -21.71 -4.57
N CYS A 399 8.93 -20.65 -4.06
CA CYS A 399 9.56 -19.75 -3.09
C CYS A 399 9.98 -20.49 -1.82
N LEU A 400 9.17 -21.42 -1.33
CA LEU A 400 9.51 -22.26 -0.17
C LEU A 400 10.74 -23.14 -0.43
N LEU A 401 10.80 -23.81 -1.58
CA LEU A 401 11.95 -24.63 -1.97
C LEU A 401 13.22 -23.78 -2.12
N LEU A 402 13.13 -22.61 -2.74
CA LEU A 402 14.25 -21.66 -2.85
C LEU A 402 14.74 -21.21 -1.48
N SER A 403 13.82 -20.93 -0.55
CA SER A 403 14.17 -20.54 0.83
C SER A 403 14.89 -21.63 1.59
N VAL A 404 14.49 -22.88 1.41
CA VAL A 404 15.13 -24.04 2.08
C VAL A 404 16.50 -24.30 1.48
N LYS A 405 16.69 -24.15 0.17
CA LYS A 405 17.97 -24.36 -0.51
C LYS A 405 19.00 -23.27 -0.19
N ASN A 406 18.55 -22.03 0.09
CA ASN A 406 19.41 -20.89 0.45
C ASN A 406 19.74 -20.83 1.96
N ARG A 407 19.45 -21.85 2.70
CA ARG A 407 19.80 -22.02 4.12
C ARG A 407 21.26 -22.43 4.25
#